data_4fd4e51409eb1983c8eaff99fe810040
#
_entry.id   4fd4e51409eb1983c8eaff99fe810040
#
_cell.length_a   1.000
_cell.length_b   1.000
_cell.length_c   1.000
_cell.angle_alpha   90.00
_cell.angle_beta   90.00
_cell.angle_gamma   90.00
#
_symmetry.space_group_name_H-M   'P 1'
#
loop_
_entity.id
_entity.type
_entity.pdbx_description
1 polymer ?
#
loop_
_entity_poly.entity_id
_entity_poly.type
_entity_poly.pdbx_seq_one_letter_code
_entity_poly.pdbx_strand_id
1 'polypeptide(L)'
;LSTNDSNSICNDELGLCGFEEPNLNQSETTKKPLEIYTFIDPLCPECWAFEPILKKLQMHYCKYFKIRYIIGGKLQCCNEKRTHKDMAVAWEKTASRTGMSCDGDIWLENPISTPFAASIAVKAAELQGKQLGIKYLRKLRELLFLDKQNISKEEVLIECAQSISGLDMTEFKNDLHSDGAIKALQCDLKTTKEMNVELFPTIVVFNDNIDEEGLMVTGLYDYDVYVKVLEEMLGEKPESSPTVYLEDFLKHHRFVATKEIAVVYDLSIEEVEKEMKKLVLRQIVERVPVKYGTFWRYLSK
;
A
#
# COMPACT_ATOMS: atom_id res chain seq x y z
N LEU A 1 -28.55 -8.09 -29.09
CA LEU A 1 -27.13 -8.15 -29.46
C LEU A 1 -26.47 -6.93 -28.83
N SER A 2 -26.06 -7.06 -27.60
CA SER A 2 -25.33 -6.04 -26.84
C SER A 2 -23.83 -6.32 -27.00
N THR A 3 -23.12 -5.38 -27.57
CA THR A 3 -21.66 -5.33 -27.58
C THR A 3 -21.18 -4.80 -26.22
N ASN A 4 -20.47 -5.64 -25.50
CA ASN A 4 -19.75 -5.26 -24.28
C ASN A 4 -18.53 -4.42 -24.67
N ASP A 5 -18.60 -3.12 -24.39
CA ASP A 5 -17.44 -2.23 -24.33
C ASP A 5 -16.87 -2.28 -22.89
N SER A 6 -15.94 -3.19 -22.67
CA SER A 6 -15.22 -3.31 -21.40
C SER A 6 -13.75 -2.97 -21.60
N ASN A 7 -13.45 -1.67 -21.54
CA ASN A 7 -12.07 -1.18 -21.42
C ASN A 7 -12.03 0.05 -20.50
N SER A 8 -12.40 -0.11 -19.23
CA SER A 8 -12.13 0.90 -18.22
C SER A 8 -10.92 0.48 -17.39
N ILE A 9 -10.08 1.47 -17.03
CA ILE A 9 -8.89 1.33 -16.17
C ILE A 9 -9.27 0.80 -14.76
N CYS A 10 -10.52 0.85 -14.42
CA CYS A 10 -11.12 0.15 -13.30
C CYS A 10 -11.76 -1.12 -13.84
N ASN A 11 -11.42 -2.27 -13.26
CA ASN A 11 -12.23 -3.45 -13.48
C ASN A 11 -13.51 -3.24 -12.65
N ASP A 12 -14.55 -2.69 -13.28
CA ASP A 12 -15.81 -2.33 -12.63
C ASP A 12 -16.52 -3.56 -12.04
N GLU A 13 -16.26 -4.76 -12.58
CA GLU A 13 -16.78 -6.01 -12.03
C GLU A 13 -16.09 -6.43 -10.72
N LEU A 14 -14.82 -6.07 -10.54
CA LEU A 14 -14.04 -6.44 -9.36
C LEU A 14 -13.79 -5.27 -8.40
N GLY A 15 -14.19 -4.04 -8.76
CA GLY A 15 -13.95 -2.85 -7.96
C GLY A 15 -12.45 -2.58 -7.71
N LEU A 16 -11.58 -3.04 -8.62
CA LEU A 16 -10.13 -3.00 -8.47
C LEU A 16 -9.52 -2.07 -9.51
N CYS A 17 -8.86 -1.04 -9.04
CA CYS A 17 -8.17 -0.07 -9.87
C CYS A 17 -6.70 -0.42 -10.02
N GLY A 18 -6.19 -0.36 -11.26
CA GLY A 18 -4.75 -0.38 -11.51
C GLY A 18 -4.17 -1.72 -11.88
N PHE A 19 -4.99 -2.66 -12.36
CA PHE A 19 -4.53 -3.96 -12.83
C PHE A 19 -4.83 -4.13 -14.31
N GLU A 20 -3.99 -3.56 -15.16
CA GLU A 20 -3.91 -3.95 -16.56
C GLU A 20 -2.59 -4.69 -16.80
N GLU A 21 -2.70 -5.87 -17.40
CA GLU A 21 -1.62 -6.36 -18.24
C GLU A 21 -1.51 -5.43 -19.46
N PRO A 22 -0.30 -5.17 -19.98
CA PRO A 22 -0.10 -4.22 -21.07
C PRO A 22 -0.68 -4.79 -22.37
N ASN A 23 -1.94 -4.53 -22.67
CA ASN A 23 -2.46 -4.64 -24.00
C ASN A 23 -2.31 -3.28 -24.70
N LEU A 24 -1.33 -3.23 -25.58
CA LEU A 24 -1.03 -2.16 -26.52
C LEU A 24 -2.18 -1.98 -27.54
N ASN A 25 -3.33 -1.48 -27.13
CA ASN A 25 -4.28 -0.88 -28.05
C ASN A 25 -5.06 0.21 -27.31
N GLN A 26 -4.90 1.42 -27.82
CA GLN A 26 -5.50 2.66 -27.38
C GLN A 26 -7.02 2.54 -27.29
N SER A 27 -7.56 2.65 -26.10
CA SER A 27 -8.93 3.10 -25.87
C SER A 27 -8.90 4.30 -24.92
N GLU A 28 -9.76 5.26 -25.18
CA GLU A 28 -9.89 6.53 -24.47
C GLU A 28 -9.86 6.32 -22.95
N THR A 29 -8.74 6.68 -22.33
CA THR A 29 -8.62 6.69 -20.87
C THR A 29 -9.53 7.81 -20.38
N THR A 30 -10.68 7.49 -19.84
CA THR A 30 -11.53 8.45 -19.14
C THR A 30 -10.69 9.14 -18.08
N LYS A 31 -10.53 10.47 -18.22
CA LYS A 31 -9.74 11.27 -17.29
C LYS A 31 -10.43 11.22 -15.93
N LYS A 32 -9.76 10.67 -14.93
CA LYS A 32 -10.28 10.64 -13.56
C LYS A 32 -10.19 12.05 -12.97
N PRO A 33 -11.26 12.53 -12.30
CA PRO A 33 -11.33 13.93 -11.86
C PRO A 33 -10.36 14.27 -10.72
N LEU A 34 -9.88 13.26 -9.95
CA LEU A 34 -9.00 13.49 -8.82
C LEU A 34 -7.65 12.80 -8.98
N GLU A 35 -6.62 13.41 -8.42
CA GLU A 35 -5.31 12.81 -8.21
C GLU A 35 -4.96 12.82 -6.70
N ILE A 36 -4.64 11.66 -6.14
CA ILE A 36 -4.28 11.49 -4.74
C ILE A 36 -2.77 11.22 -4.64
N TYR A 37 -2.06 12.17 -4.04
CA TYR A 37 -0.67 11.95 -3.63
C TYR A 37 -0.66 11.33 -2.25
N THR A 38 -0.10 10.13 -2.15
CA THR A 38 0.00 9.39 -0.89
C THR A 38 1.45 9.34 -0.46
N PHE A 39 1.77 10.18 0.53
CA PHE A 39 3.11 10.28 1.12
C PHE A 39 3.28 9.20 2.17
N ILE A 40 4.25 8.35 1.95
CA ILE A 40 4.51 7.15 2.76
C ILE A 40 5.99 6.94 3.00
N ASP A 41 6.30 6.15 4.03
CA ASP A 41 7.63 5.64 4.31
C ASP A 41 7.56 4.09 4.40
N PRO A 42 8.47 3.34 3.75
CA PRO A 42 8.50 1.88 3.83
C PRO A 42 8.58 1.33 5.27
N LEU A 43 9.24 2.07 6.17
CA LEU A 43 9.45 1.68 7.58
C LEU A 43 8.37 2.19 8.53
N CYS A 44 7.38 2.93 8.03
CA CYS A 44 6.36 3.54 8.88
C CYS A 44 5.22 2.56 9.19
N PRO A 45 5.01 2.14 10.46
CA PRO A 45 3.93 1.24 10.84
C PRO A 45 2.53 1.88 10.67
N GLU A 46 2.42 3.21 10.78
CA GLU A 46 1.16 3.91 10.50
C GLU A 46 0.81 3.85 9.00
N CYS A 47 1.82 3.93 8.12
CA CYS A 47 1.63 3.73 6.68
C CYS A 47 1.22 2.29 6.35
N TRP A 48 1.72 1.31 7.10
CA TRP A 48 1.28 -0.07 7.00
C TRP A 48 -0.17 -0.22 7.46
N ALA A 49 -0.53 0.43 8.56
CA ALA A 49 -1.89 0.45 9.10
C ALA A 49 -2.90 1.20 8.21
N PHE A 50 -2.44 2.01 7.27
CA PHE A 50 -3.28 2.70 6.28
C PHE A 50 -3.71 1.80 5.11
N GLU A 51 -3.03 0.70 4.85
CA GLU A 51 -3.32 -0.23 3.74
C GLU A 51 -4.80 -0.69 3.68
N PRO A 52 -5.45 -1.09 4.81
CA PRO A 52 -6.86 -1.47 4.79
C PRO A 52 -7.79 -0.38 4.25
N ILE A 53 -7.52 0.88 4.65
CA ILE A 53 -8.31 2.04 4.23
C ILE A 53 -8.10 2.33 2.75
N LEU A 54 -6.84 2.29 2.28
CA LEU A 54 -6.54 2.47 0.86
C LEU A 54 -7.22 1.42 -0.01
N LYS A 55 -7.21 0.14 0.40
CA LYS A 55 -7.90 -0.93 -0.31
C LYS A 55 -9.40 -0.69 -0.40
N LYS A 56 -10.02 -0.27 0.71
CA LYS A 56 -11.44 0.05 0.72
C LYS A 56 -11.78 1.25 -0.18
N LEU A 57 -10.97 2.32 -0.13
CA LEU A 57 -11.15 3.48 -1.01
C LEU A 57 -11.01 3.11 -2.48
N GLN A 58 -9.99 2.32 -2.83
CA GLN A 58 -9.79 1.83 -4.18
C GLN A 58 -10.96 0.97 -4.65
N MET A 59 -11.46 0.06 -3.81
CA MET A 59 -12.60 -0.78 -4.15
C MET A 59 -13.86 0.02 -4.43
N HIS A 60 -14.16 1.03 -3.61
CA HIS A 60 -15.41 1.77 -3.69
C HIS A 60 -15.37 2.94 -4.67
N TYR A 61 -14.22 3.61 -4.82
CA TYR A 61 -14.15 4.92 -5.50
C TYR A 61 -13.05 5.04 -6.54
N CYS A 62 -12.47 3.92 -6.98
CA CYS A 62 -11.36 3.95 -7.94
C CYS A 62 -11.68 4.69 -9.26
N LYS A 63 -12.95 4.77 -9.67
CA LYS A 63 -13.36 5.50 -10.87
C LYS A 63 -13.14 7.01 -10.77
N TYR A 64 -13.05 7.56 -9.55
CA TYR A 64 -12.90 9.00 -9.33
C TYR A 64 -11.47 9.48 -9.22
N PHE A 65 -10.49 8.62 -8.91
CA PHE A 65 -9.13 9.08 -8.64
C PHE A 65 -8.03 8.18 -9.18
N LYS A 66 -6.85 8.79 -9.37
CA LYS A 66 -5.57 8.08 -9.53
C LYS A 66 -4.75 8.25 -8.27
N ILE A 67 -4.04 7.20 -7.84
CA ILE A 67 -3.10 7.28 -6.70
C ILE A 67 -1.67 7.37 -7.22
N ARG A 68 -0.91 8.29 -6.64
CA ARG A 68 0.53 8.38 -6.79
C ARG A 68 1.18 8.22 -5.42
N TYR A 69 2.03 7.22 -5.29
CA TYR A 69 2.83 7.02 -4.08
C TYR A 69 4.08 7.89 -4.14
N ILE A 70 4.30 8.66 -3.08
CA ILE A 70 5.47 9.51 -2.87
C ILE A 70 6.23 8.96 -1.68
N ILE A 71 7.48 8.55 -1.89
CA ILE A 71 8.32 8.06 -0.81
C ILE A 71 8.90 9.26 -0.05
N GLY A 72 8.33 9.55 1.11
CA GLY A 72 8.78 10.62 1.97
C GLY A 72 9.77 10.11 3.00
N GLY A 73 11.02 10.44 2.87
CA GLY A 73 12.08 9.86 3.69
C GLY A 73 12.50 10.69 4.89
N LYS A 74 11.58 11.14 5.73
CA LYS A 74 11.96 11.57 7.08
C LYS A 74 11.77 10.40 8.02
N LEU A 75 12.85 9.67 8.25
CA LEU A 75 12.88 8.69 9.31
C LEU A 75 12.65 9.34 10.66
N GLN A 76 11.39 9.44 11.03
CA GLN A 76 11.04 9.64 12.43
C GLN A 76 11.58 8.49 13.30
N CYS A 77 11.82 7.34 12.68
CA CYS A 77 12.39 6.17 13.36
C CYS A 77 13.88 6.30 13.72
N CYS A 78 14.64 7.14 13.05
CA CYS A 78 16.06 7.34 13.34
C CYS A 78 16.35 8.72 13.95
N ASN A 79 15.39 9.28 14.68
CA ASN A 79 15.66 10.45 15.52
C ASN A 79 16.65 10.01 16.62
N GLU A 80 17.81 10.63 16.69
CA GLU A 80 18.92 10.35 17.63
C GLU A 80 18.49 10.27 19.11
N LYS A 81 17.29 10.77 19.44
CA LYS A 81 16.71 10.77 20.78
C LYS A 81 15.94 9.50 21.16
N ARG A 82 15.64 8.60 20.21
CA ARG A 82 14.88 7.37 20.48
C ARG A 82 15.80 6.15 20.52
N THR A 83 15.68 5.34 21.56
CA THR A 83 16.38 4.07 21.66
C THR A 83 15.68 3.00 20.80
N HIS A 84 16.40 1.93 20.46
CA HIS A 84 15.79 0.77 19.79
C HIS A 84 14.63 0.19 20.58
N LYS A 85 14.69 0.23 21.90
CA LYS A 85 13.60 -0.18 22.79
C LYS A 85 12.37 0.71 22.65
N ASP A 86 12.56 2.03 22.53
CA ASP A 86 11.44 2.96 22.32
C ASP A 86 10.79 2.72 20.95
N MET A 87 11.60 2.39 19.94
CA MET A 87 11.11 2.04 18.61
C MET A 87 10.30 0.75 18.63
N ALA A 88 10.82 -0.30 19.28
CA ALA A 88 10.10 -1.56 19.44
C ALA A 88 8.74 -1.33 20.11
N VAL A 89 8.72 -0.62 21.25
CA VAL A 89 7.48 -0.30 21.98
C VAL A 89 6.52 0.53 21.14
N ALA A 90 7.01 1.49 20.36
CA ALA A 90 6.15 2.30 19.50
C ALA A 90 5.47 1.46 18.40
N TRP A 91 6.19 0.52 17.78
CA TRP A 91 5.64 -0.39 16.77
C TRP A 91 4.59 -1.32 17.36
N GLU A 92 4.86 -1.90 18.53
CA GLU A 92 3.90 -2.76 19.25
C GLU A 92 2.60 -2.01 19.59
N LYS A 93 2.71 -0.76 20.03
CA LYS A 93 1.55 0.10 20.28
C LYS A 93 0.73 0.36 19.03
N THR A 94 1.39 0.62 17.89
CA THR A 94 0.70 0.81 16.62
C THR A 94 -0.01 -0.48 16.20
N ALA A 95 0.64 -1.64 16.27
CA ALA A 95 0.04 -2.93 15.97
C ALA A 95 -1.21 -3.21 16.83
N SER A 96 -1.10 -3.00 18.14
CA SER A 96 -2.22 -3.19 19.07
C SER A 96 -3.39 -2.24 18.81
N ARG A 97 -3.11 -0.98 18.48
CA ARG A 97 -4.15 0.04 18.21
C ARG A 97 -4.86 -0.18 16.89
N THR A 98 -4.11 -0.57 15.85
CA THR A 98 -4.63 -0.61 14.48
C THR A 98 -5.10 -1.99 14.05
N GLY A 99 -4.65 -3.05 14.70
CA GLY A 99 -4.88 -4.45 14.31
C GLY A 99 -4.08 -4.91 13.10
N MET A 100 -3.15 -4.07 12.60
CA MET A 100 -2.17 -4.45 11.58
C MET A 100 -0.87 -4.87 12.27
N SER A 101 -0.51 -6.15 12.14
CA SER A 101 0.67 -6.71 12.80
C SER A 101 1.94 -5.97 12.41
N CYS A 102 2.72 -5.59 13.41
CA CYS A 102 3.99 -4.91 13.25
C CYS A 102 4.90 -5.37 14.39
N ASP A 103 5.84 -6.27 14.09
CA ASP A 103 6.72 -6.85 15.09
C ASP A 103 7.88 -5.92 15.41
N GLY A 104 7.82 -5.29 16.59
CA GLY A 104 8.85 -4.37 17.07
C GLY A 104 10.16 -5.02 17.49
N ASP A 105 10.19 -6.36 17.70
CA ASP A 105 11.39 -7.06 18.14
C ASP A 105 12.55 -6.94 17.13
N ILE A 106 12.28 -6.63 15.88
CA ILE A 106 13.34 -6.35 14.89
C ILE A 106 14.32 -5.29 15.38
N TRP A 107 13.84 -4.27 16.09
CA TRP A 107 14.70 -3.21 16.64
C TRP A 107 15.66 -3.70 17.71
N LEU A 108 15.33 -4.81 18.38
CA LEU A 108 16.16 -5.41 19.42
C LEU A 108 17.07 -6.52 18.87
N GLU A 109 16.58 -7.28 17.89
CA GLU A 109 17.25 -8.46 17.35
C GLU A 109 18.15 -8.15 16.15
N ASN A 110 17.68 -7.29 15.23
CA ASN A 110 18.36 -7.00 13.97
C ASN A 110 17.99 -5.58 13.49
N PRO A 111 18.41 -4.52 14.22
CA PRO A 111 17.95 -3.16 14.00
C PRO A 111 18.28 -2.62 12.60
N ILE A 112 17.38 -1.82 12.08
CA ILE A 112 17.53 -1.14 10.80
C ILE A 112 18.63 -0.08 10.91
N SER A 113 19.65 -0.19 10.08
CA SER A 113 20.83 0.69 10.11
C SER A 113 20.73 1.90 9.18
N THR A 114 20.05 1.72 8.05
CA THR A 114 19.81 2.78 7.07
C THR A 114 18.42 2.67 6.47
N PRO A 115 17.69 3.77 6.44
CA PRO A 115 16.32 3.80 5.92
C PRO A 115 16.24 3.96 4.41
N PHE A 116 17.27 4.59 3.83
CA PHE A 116 17.27 4.96 2.41
C PHE A 116 17.39 3.74 1.49
N ALA A 117 18.03 2.65 1.93
CA ALA A 117 18.17 1.45 1.12
C ALA A 117 16.81 0.89 0.66
N ALA A 118 15.86 0.78 1.59
CA ALA A 118 14.50 0.35 1.30
C ALA A 118 13.79 1.29 0.31
N SER A 119 13.91 2.60 0.52
CA SER A 119 13.30 3.62 -0.33
C SER A 119 13.88 3.61 -1.75
N ILE A 120 15.19 3.47 -1.90
CA ILE A 120 15.86 3.33 -3.20
C ILE A 120 15.40 2.05 -3.91
N ALA A 121 15.29 0.93 -3.18
CA ALA A 121 14.82 -0.34 -3.75
C ALA A 121 13.37 -0.26 -4.27
N VAL A 122 12.47 0.44 -3.56
CA VAL A 122 11.13 0.72 -4.09
C VAL A 122 11.20 1.50 -5.38
N LYS A 123 12.07 2.52 -5.48
CA LYS A 123 12.24 3.31 -6.71
C LYS A 123 12.87 2.50 -7.84
N ALA A 124 13.84 1.63 -7.53
CA ALA A 124 14.42 0.71 -8.52
C ALA A 124 13.33 -0.22 -9.12
N ALA A 125 12.44 -0.76 -8.30
CA ALA A 125 11.29 -1.53 -8.80
C ALA A 125 10.31 -0.66 -9.60
N GLU A 126 10.09 0.60 -9.19
CA GLU A 126 9.20 1.53 -9.88
C GLU A 126 9.72 1.98 -11.25
N LEU A 127 11.05 1.99 -11.48
CA LEU A 127 11.64 2.26 -12.80
C LEU A 127 11.17 1.25 -13.86
N GLN A 128 10.89 0.01 -13.47
CA GLN A 128 10.33 -1.02 -14.34
C GLN A 128 8.80 -0.94 -14.48
N GLY A 129 8.15 -0.06 -13.72
CA GLY A 129 6.71 0.20 -13.77
C GLY A 129 6.11 0.50 -12.41
N LYS A 130 5.19 1.46 -12.38
CA LYS A 130 4.54 1.91 -11.13
C LYS A 130 3.92 0.76 -10.32
N GLN A 131 3.29 -0.19 -11.01
CA GLN A 131 2.66 -1.34 -10.36
C GLN A 131 3.69 -2.30 -9.74
N LEU A 132 4.85 -2.44 -10.35
CA LEU A 132 5.94 -3.25 -9.79
C LEU A 132 6.50 -2.59 -8.53
N GLY A 133 6.65 -1.27 -8.51
CA GLY A 133 7.02 -0.52 -7.30
C GLY A 133 6.03 -0.69 -6.15
N ILE A 134 4.72 -0.65 -6.43
CA ILE A 134 3.66 -0.86 -5.42
C ILE A 134 3.69 -2.29 -4.87
N LYS A 135 3.78 -3.30 -5.75
CA LYS A 135 3.88 -4.71 -5.34
C LYS A 135 5.14 -4.95 -4.50
N TYR A 136 6.25 -4.37 -4.92
CA TYR A 136 7.52 -4.46 -4.20
C TYR A 136 7.41 -3.82 -2.81
N LEU A 137 6.88 -2.60 -2.70
CA LEU A 137 6.66 -1.92 -1.43
C LEU A 137 5.79 -2.74 -0.47
N ARG A 138 4.69 -3.33 -0.99
CA ARG A 138 3.81 -4.19 -0.20
C ARG A 138 4.58 -5.39 0.34
N LYS A 139 5.31 -6.10 -0.52
CA LYS A 139 6.09 -7.28 -0.13
C LYS A 139 7.22 -6.94 0.84
N LEU A 140 7.89 -5.82 0.62
CA LEU A 140 8.96 -5.34 1.50
C LEU A 140 8.43 -5.07 2.92
N ARG A 141 7.22 -4.50 3.04
CA ARG A 141 6.56 -4.29 4.33
C ARG A 141 6.15 -5.60 5.00
N GLU A 142 5.73 -6.60 4.25
CA GLU A 142 5.44 -7.94 4.80
C GLU A 142 6.70 -8.54 5.44
N LEU A 143 7.83 -8.55 4.72
CA LEU A 143 9.11 -9.03 5.23
C LEU A 143 9.56 -8.27 6.50
N LEU A 144 9.38 -6.95 6.50
CA LEU A 144 9.76 -6.11 7.62
C LEU A 144 8.87 -6.35 8.85
N PHE A 145 7.56 -6.17 8.69
CA PHE A 145 6.62 -6.09 9.81
C PHE A 145 6.15 -7.45 10.33
N LEU A 146 6.21 -8.50 9.49
CA LEU A 146 5.74 -9.82 9.87
C LEU A 146 6.89 -10.80 10.12
N ASP A 147 7.94 -10.74 9.28
CA ASP A 147 9.03 -11.72 9.28
C ASP A 147 10.33 -11.15 9.92
N LYS A 148 10.30 -9.92 10.43
CA LYS A 148 11.45 -9.23 11.07
C LYS A 148 12.71 -9.21 10.19
N GLN A 149 12.53 -9.14 8.85
CA GLN A 149 13.66 -9.04 7.94
C GLN A 149 14.18 -7.60 7.91
N ASN A 150 15.50 -7.47 8.03
CA ASN A 150 16.14 -6.16 8.00
C ASN A 150 16.26 -5.64 6.57
N ILE A 151 15.31 -4.81 6.17
CA ILE A 151 15.23 -4.20 4.82
C ILE A 151 16.28 -3.12 4.54
N SER A 152 17.27 -2.93 5.42
CA SER A 152 18.48 -2.17 5.10
C SER A 152 19.58 -3.05 4.47
N LYS A 153 19.38 -4.38 4.47
CA LYS A 153 20.33 -5.35 3.91
C LYS A 153 20.00 -5.65 2.45
N GLU A 154 21.00 -5.56 1.59
CA GLU A 154 20.80 -5.77 0.15
C GLU A 154 20.29 -7.17 -0.18
N GLU A 155 20.73 -8.20 0.57
CA GLU A 155 20.26 -9.57 0.38
C GLU A 155 18.72 -9.67 0.54
N VAL A 156 18.17 -8.98 1.54
CA VAL A 156 16.73 -8.94 1.82
C VAL A 156 15.99 -8.17 0.72
N LEU A 157 16.57 -7.08 0.21
CA LEU A 157 16.00 -6.32 -0.90
C LEU A 157 15.93 -7.14 -2.19
N ILE A 158 16.98 -7.92 -2.47
CA ILE A 158 17.05 -8.82 -3.62
C ILE A 158 16.07 -9.99 -3.46
N GLU A 159 15.98 -10.61 -2.29
CA GLU A 159 15.01 -11.67 -1.99
C GLU A 159 13.57 -11.17 -2.16
N CYS A 160 13.28 -9.97 -1.67
CA CYS A 160 11.99 -9.32 -1.90
C CYS A 160 11.67 -9.24 -3.40
N ALA A 161 12.61 -8.74 -4.20
CA ALA A 161 12.46 -8.56 -5.65
C ALA A 161 12.20 -9.89 -6.38
N GLN A 162 12.88 -10.97 -5.99
CA GLN A 162 12.69 -12.31 -6.56
C GLN A 162 11.27 -12.85 -6.39
N SER A 163 10.57 -12.39 -5.35
CA SER A 163 9.19 -12.79 -5.08
C SER A 163 8.14 -12.05 -5.93
N ILE A 164 8.54 -11.03 -6.68
CA ILE A 164 7.65 -10.18 -7.47
C ILE A 164 7.60 -10.66 -8.91
N SER A 165 6.46 -11.22 -9.31
CA SER A 165 6.26 -11.64 -10.70
C SER A 165 6.29 -10.45 -11.65
N GLY A 166 7.04 -10.59 -12.76
CA GLY A 166 7.18 -9.57 -13.79
C GLY A 166 8.31 -8.56 -13.56
N LEU A 167 9.04 -8.63 -12.43
CA LEU A 167 10.21 -7.81 -12.18
C LEU A 167 11.45 -8.46 -12.82
N ASP A 168 12.17 -7.74 -13.68
CA ASP A 168 13.48 -8.17 -14.20
C ASP A 168 14.55 -8.02 -13.12
N MET A 169 15.12 -9.15 -12.71
CA MET A 169 16.12 -9.19 -11.63
C MET A 169 17.46 -8.60 -12.02
N THR A 170 17.81 -8.62 -13.29
CA THR A 170 19.08 -8.04 -13.78
C THR A 170 18.98 -6.52 -13.77
N GLU A 171 17.89 -5.98 -14.30
CA GLU A 171 17.62 -4.55 -14.26
C GLU A 171 17.46 -4.07 -12.83
N PHE A 172 16.71 -4.77 -11.98
CA PHE A 172 16.53 -4.38 -10.58
C PHE A 172 17.86 -4.26 -9.82
N LYS A 173 18.78 -5.23 -9.97
CA LYS A 173 20.09 -5.19 -9.32
C LYS A 173 20.94 -4.01 -9.82
N ASN A 174 20.86 -3.70 -11.11
CA ASN A 174 21.54 -2.54 -11.67
C ASN A 174 20.95 -1.23 -11.16
N ASP A 175 19.60 -1.17 -11.12
CA ASP A 175 18.87 0.03 -10.71
C ASP A 175 19.00 0.31 -9.22
N LEU A 176 19.18 -0.71 -8.39
CA LEU A 176 19.39 -0.57 -6.94
C LEU A 176 20.58 0.35 -6.60
N HIS A 177 21.59 0.39 -7.49
CA HIS A 177 22.77 1.23 -7.36
C HIS A 177 22.83 2.37 -8.38
N SER A 178 21.76 2.57 -9.16
CA SER A 178 21.75 3.54 -10.24
C SER A 178 21.46 4.97 -9.78
N ASP A 179 22.02 5.92 -10.51
CA ASP A 179 21.63 7.33 -10.38
C ASP A 179 20.13 7.55 -10.67
N GLY A 180 19.51 6.67 -11.46
CA GLY A 180 18.10 6.73 -11.82
C GLY A 180 17.19 6.57 -10.60
N ALA A 181 17.38 5.49 -9.82
CA ALA A 181 16.60 5.24 -8.61
C ALA A 181 16.87 6.31 -7.54
N ILE A 182 18.13 6.74 -7.39
CA ILE A 182 18.51 7.81 -6.45
C ILE A 182 17.82 9.13 -6.82
N LYS A 183 17.86 9.53 -8.08
CA LYS A 183 17.18 10.76 -8.57
C LYS A 183 15.67 10.67 -8.42
N ALA A 184 15.07 9.50 -8.69
CA ALA A 184 13.63 9.28 -8.49
C ALA A 184 13.24 9.49 -7.01
N LEU A 185 14.02 8.94 -6.07
CA LEU A 185 13.82 9.19 -4.64
C LEU A 185 14.01 10.68 -4.29
N GLN A 186 15.04 11.33 -4.83
CA GLN A 186 15.28 12.77 -4.58
C GLN A 186 14.12 13.62 -5.08
N CYS A 187 13.48 13.27 -6.20
CA CYS A 187 12.26 13.95 -6.66
C CYS A 187 11.11 13.80 -5.66
N ASP A 188 10.90 12.61 -5.11
CA ASP A 188 9.87 12.38 -4.10
C ASP A 188 10.15 13.16 -2.80
N LEU A 189 11.40 13.17 -2.34
CA LEU A 189 11.81 13.94 -1.16
C LEU A 189 11.64 15.45 -1.38
N LYS A 190 11.93 15.93 -2.58
CA LYS A 190 11.71 17.32 -2.96
C LYS A 190 10.21 17.66 -2.93
N THR A 191 9.37 16.83 -3.55
CA THR A 191 7.90 16.99 -3.52
C THR A 191 7.38 16.99 -2.08
N THR A 192 7.84 16.06 -1.24
CA THR A 192 7.48 15.99 0.18
C THR A 192 7.80 17.28 0.91
N LYS A 193 8.97 17.86 0.65
CA LYS A 193 9.40 19.13 1.25
C LYS A 193 8.60 20.33 0.73
N GLU A 194 8.39 20.42 -0.57
CA GLU A 194 7.64 21.51 -1.22
C GLU A 194 6.19 21.55 -0.76
N MET A 195 5.60 20.38 -0.49
CA MET A 195 4.24 20.27 0.04
C MET A 195 4.16 20.32 1.57
N ASN A 196 5.26 20.62 2.27
CA ASN A 196 5.33 20.71 3.72
C ASN A 196 4.81 19.46 4.47
N VAL A 197 5.01 18.27 3.89
CA VAL A 197 4.60 17.02 4.54
C VAL A 197 5.64 16.63 5.60
N GLU A 198 5.20 16.59 6.86
CA GLU A 198 6.08 16.30 8.00
C GLU A 198 5.80 14.95 8.66
N LEU A 199 4.60 14.40 8.50
CA LEU A 199 4.15 13.15 9.10
C LEU A 199 3.67 12.17 8.05
N PHE A 200 3.74 10.88 8.35
CA PHE A 200 3.29 9.79 7.48
C PHE A 200 2.33 8.84 8.22
N PRO A 201 1.31 8.30 7.53
CA PRO A 201 0.92 8.64 6.16
C PRO A 201 0.33 10.06 6.07
N THR A 202 0.49 10.71 4.93
CA THR A 202 -0.26 11.91 4.55
C THR A 202 -0.80 11.71 3.14
N ILE A 203 -2.03 12.11 2.89
CA ILE A 203 -2.57 12.20 1.53
C ILE A 203 -2.84 13.66 1.19
N VAL A 204 -2.65 14.00 -0.07
CA VAL A 204 -3.10 15.27 -0.64
C VAL A 204 -3.95 14.95 -1.86
N VAL A 205 -5.17 15.44 -1.88
CA VAL A 205 -6.14 15.21 -2.94
C VAL A 205 -6.26 16.48 -3.78
N PHE A 206 -6.03 16.34 -5.09
CA PHE A 206 -6.17 17.40 -6.07
C PHE A 206 -7.32 17.09 -6.99
N ASN A 207 -8.02 18.15 -7.43
CA ASN A 207 -8.96 18.10 -8.55
C ASN A 207 -8.33 18.69 -9.82
N ASP A 208 -9.11 18.79 -10.88
CA ASP A 208 -8.66 19.36 -12.17
C ASP A 208 -8.53 20.88 -12.18
N ASN A 209 -8.98 21.56 -11.12
CA ASN A 209 -8.89 23.02 -11.01
C ASN A 209 -7.51 23.42 -10.46
N ILE A 210 -6.67 23.97 -11.33
CA ILE A 210 -5.29 24.37 -11.00
C ILE A 210 -5.25 25.53 -9.98
N ASP A 211 -6.32 26.31 -9.90
CA ASP A 211 -6.41 27.46 -9.00
C ASP A 211 -6.85 27.05 -7.57
N GLU A 212 -7.27 25.81 -7.37
CA GLU A 212 -7.65 25.28 -6.07
C GLU A 212 -6.47 24.58 -5.39
N GLU A 213 -6.31 24.87 -4.09
CA GLU A 213 -5.34 24.15 -3.27
C GLU A 213 -5.84 22.72 -3.00
N GLY A 214 -4.91 21.75 -3.02
CA GLY A 214 -5.23 20.36 -2.67
C GLY A 214 -5.58 20.22 -1.19
N LEU A 215 -6.54 19.34 -0.87
CA LEU A 215 -6.87 19.01 0.52
C LEU A 215 -5.86 18.00 1.09
N MET A 216 -5.24 18.36 2.20
CA MET A 216 -4.25 17.54 2.90
C MET A 216 -4.87 16.87 4.14
N VAL A 217 -4.65 15.57 4.26
CA VAL A 217 -4.98 14.79 5.46
C VAL A 217 -3.71 14.16 6.00
N THR A 218 -3.28 14.57 7.18
CA THR A 218 -2.02 14.15 7.80
C THR A 218 -2.28 13.18 8.95
N GLY A 219 -1.74 11.97 8.86
CA GLY A 219 -1.91 10.91 9.83
C GLY A 219 -2.97 9.89 9.43
N LEU A 220 -3.29 8.98 10.36
CA LEU A 220 -4.25 7.90 10.16
C LEU A 220 -5.59 8.25 10.80
N TYR A 221 -6.64 8.27 9.98
CA TYR A 221 -8.02 8.53 10.38
C TYR A 221 -8.94 7.38 9.97
N ASP A 222 -10.18 7.44 10.42
CA ASP A 222 -11.22 6.52 10.00
C ASP A 222 -11.58 6.73 8.52
N TYR A 223 -12.08 5.68 7.88
CA TYR A 223 -12.43 5.65 6.46
C TYR A 223 -13.32 6.81 6.01
N ASP A 224 -14.30 7.17 6.84
CA ASP A 224 -15.28 8.24 6.52
C ASP A 224 -14.65 9.63 6.36
N VAL A 225 -13.50 9.88 7.00
CA VAL A 225 -12.76 11.13 6.81
C VAL A 225 -12.27 11.25 5.37
N TYR A 226 -11.72 10.17 4.83
CA TYR A 226 -11.23 10.15 3.44
C TYR A 226 -12.35 10.24 2.43
N VAL A 227 -13.51 9.62 2.71
CA VAL A 227 -14.71 9.75 1.85
C VAL A 227 -15.22 11.19 1.82
N LYS A 228 -15.24 11.89 2.97
CA LYS A 228 -15.61 13.31 3.02
C LYS A 228 -14.64 14.19 2.23
N VAL A 229 -13.35 13.89 2.25
CA VAL A 229 -12.37 14.63 1.43
C VAL A 229 -12.62 14.40 -0.06
N LEU A 230 -12.96 13.17 -0.47
CA LEU A 230 -13.36 12.92 -1.87
C LEU A 230 -14.62 13.70 -2.25
N GLU A 231 -15.64 13.72 -1.37
CA GLU A 231 -16.89 14.47 -1.58
C GLU A 231 -16.63 15.98 -1.72
N GLU A 232 -15.79 16.55 -0.86
CA GLU A 232 -15.40 17.96 -0.90
C GLU A 232 -14.68 18.30 -2.22
N MET A 233 -13.71 17.47 -2.62
CA MET A 233 -12.92 17.72 -3.83
C MET A 233 -13.67 17.45 -5.13
N LEU A 234 -14.74 16.63 -5.10
CA LEU A 234 -15.62 16.38 -6.24
C LEU A 234 -16.74 17.43 -6.33
N GLY A 235 -17.06 18.11 -5.23
CA GLY A 235 -18.24 18.98 -5.13
C GLY A 235 -19.57 18.23 -5.09
N GLU A 236 -19.54 16.90 -5.05
CA GLU A 236 -20.71 16.03 -4.98
C GLU A 236 -20.39 14.74 -4.24
N LYS A 237 -21.41 14.06 -3.73
CA LYS A 237 -21.24 12.78 -3.05
C LYS A 237 -20.90 11.68 -4.05
N PRO A 238 -19.72 11.03 -3.92
CA PRO A 238 -19.34 9.98 -4.84
C PRO A 238 -20.18 8.72 -4.65
N GLU A 239 -20.60 8.11 -5.75
CA GLU A 239 -21.25 6.82 -5.73
C GLU A 239 -20.24 5.69 -5.50
N SER A 240 -20.49 4.89 -4.47
CA SER A 240 -19.67 3.72 -4.17
C SER A 240 -19.91 2.61 -5.19
N SER A 241 -18.84 2.03 -5.72
CA SER A 241 -18.93 0.78 -6.46
C SER A 241 -19.32 -0.38 -5.52
N PRO A 242 -20.00 -1.41 -6.01
CA PRO A 242 -20.36 -2.57 -5.19
C PRO A 242 -19.08 -3.30 -4.72
N THR A 243 -19.12 -3.79 -3.48
CA THR A 243 -18.04 -4.57 -2.92
C THR A 243 -17.94 -5.93 -3.63
N VAL A 244 -16.75 -6.30 -4.09
CA VAL A 244 -16.49 -7.59 -4.76
C VAL A 244 -16.64 -8.77 -3.80
N TYR A 245 -16.84 -9.98 -4.34
CA TYR A 245 -16.89 -11.18 -3.50
C TYR A 245 -15.54 -11.43 -2.79
N LEU A 246 -15.62 -11.92 -1.56
CA LEU A 246 -14.45 -12.15 -0.72
C LEU A 246 -13.39 -13.06 -1.38
N GLU A 247 -13.81 -14.10 -2.10
CA GLU A 247 -12.88 -14.99 -2.79
C GLU A 247 -12.11 -14.28 -3.90
N ASP A 248 -12.75 -13.37 -4.65
CA ASP A 248 -12.10 -12.58 -5.69
C ASP A 248 -11.11 -11.57 -5.10
N PHE A 249 -11.48 -10.92 -4.00
CA PHE A 249 -10.57 -10.06 -3.24
C PHE A 249 -9.32 -10.81 -2.77
N LEU A 250 -9.50 -12.01 -2.20
CA LEU A 250 -8.40 -12.86 -1.74
C LEU A 250 -7.52 -13.36 -2.90
N LYS A 251 -8.15 -13.76 -4.01
CA LYS A 251 -7.46 -14.16 -5.23
C LYS A 251 -6.59 -13.04 -5.79
N HIS A 252 -7.09 -11.81 -5.73
CA HIS A 252 -6.41 -10.63 -6.22
C HIS A 252 -5.23 -10.23 -5.33
N HIS A 253 -5.49 -10.03 -4.03
CA HIS A 253 -4.48 -9.53 -3.10
C HIS A 253 -3.50 -10.60 -2.61
N ARG A 254 -3.81 -11.89 -2.81
CA ARG A 254 -2.99 -13.05 -2.49
C ARG A 254 -2.64 -13.24 -1.02
N PHE A 255 -2.29 -12.19 -0.29
CA PHE A 255 -1.90 -12.24 1.12
C PHE A 255 -2.42 -11.02 1.85
N VAL A 256 -3.37 -11.22 2.77
CA VAL A 256 -4.10 -10.15 3.46
C VAL A 256 -4.28 -10.43 4.95
N ALA A 257 -4.31 -9.37 5.75
CA ALA A 257 -4.62 -9.45 7.18
C ALA A 257 -6.12 -9.64 7.42
N THR A 258 -6.49 -10.29 8.53
CA THR A 258 -7.88 -10.28 9.04
C THR A 258 -8.41 -8.83 9.14
N LYS A 259 -7.57 -7.89 9.59
CA LYS A 259 -7.93 -6.47 9.69
C LYS A 259 -8.25 -5.83 8.35
N GLU A 260 -7.54 -6.17 7.28
CA GLU A 260 -7.81 -5.65 5.94
C GLU A 260 -9.20 -6.11 5.45
N ILE A 261 -9.52 -7.39 5.64
CA ILE A 261 -10.84 -7.92 5.30
C ILE A 261 -11.93 -7.25 6.14
N ALA A 262 -11.72 -7.13 7.46
CA ALA A 262 -12.65 -6.50 8.37
C ALA A 262 -13.02 -5.06 7.96
N VAL A 263 -12.01 -4.26 7.59
CA VAL A 263 -12.21 -2.87 7.16
C VAL A 263 -12.89 -2.80 5.80
N VAL A 264 -12.47 -3.63 4.83
CA VAL A 264 -13.00 -3.61 3.46
C VAL A 264 -14.46 -4.04 3.41
N TYR A 265 -14.85 -5.03 4.22
CA TYR A 265 -16.20 -5.61 4.19
C TYR A 265 -17.11 -5.13 5.33
N ASP A 266 -16.65 -4.18 6.16
CA ASP A 266 -17.39 -3.69 7.34
C ASP A 266 -17.81 -4.83 8.28
N LEU A 267 -16.91 -5.79 8.50
CA LEU A 267 -17.12 -6.94 9.36
C LEU A 267 -16.31 -6.82 10.66
N SER A 268 -16.81 -7.43 11.73
CA SER A 268 -16.00 -7.65 12.93
C SER A 268 -14.88 -8.67 12.68
N ILE A 269 -13.85 -8.65 13.49
CA ILE A 269 -12.75 -9.62 13.41
C ILE A 269 -13.28 -11.06 13.56
N GLU A 270 -14.26 -11.28 14.46
CA GLU A 270 -14.89 -12.57 14.71
C GLU A 270 -15.66 -13.08 13.48
N GLU A 271 -16.36 -12.21 12.79
CA GLU A 271 -17.08 -12.56 11.55
C GLU A 271 -16.10 -12.94 10.46
N VAL A 272 -15.04 -12.16 10.26
CA VAL A 272 -13.98 -12.49 9.30
C VAL A 272 -13.34 -13.84 9.62
N GLU A 273 -12.95 -14.08 10.88
CA GLU A 273 -12.34 -15.35 11.30
C GLU A 273 -13.28 -16.54 11.02
N LYS A 274 -14.58 -16.37 11.20
CA LYS A 274 -15.59 -17.40 10.90
C LYS A 274 -15.67 -17.70 9.41
N GLU A 275 -15.71 -16.66 8.55
CA GLU A 275 -15.76 -16.85 7.09
C GLU A 275 -14.45 -17.47 6.58
N MET A 276 -13.30 -16.97 7.07
CA MET A 276 -12.00 -17.50 6.66
C MET A 276 -11.78 -18.96 7.06
N LYS A 277 -12.31 -19.41 8.21
CA LYS A 277 -12.28 -20.83 8.59
C LYS A 277 -13.02 -21.72 7.57
N LYS A 278 -14.15 -21.24 7.00
CA LYS A 278 -14.84 -21.97 5.92
C LYS A 278 -13.98 -22.11 4.67
N LEU A 279 -13.25 -21.03 4.31
CA LEU A 279 -12.35 -21.04 3.16
C LEU A 279 -11.11 -21.91 3.38
N VAL A 280 -10.59 -22.00 4.61
CA VAL A 280 -9.53 -22.96 4.98
C VAL A 280 -10.01 -24.41 4.79
N LEU A 281 -11.22 -24.76 5.26
CA LEU A 281 -11.79 -26.08 5.08
C LEU A 281 -12.00 -26.45 3.61
N ARG A 282 -12.26 -25.47 2.75
CA ARG A 282 -12.36 -25.62 1.29
C ARG A 282 -11.00 -25.61 0.59
N GLN A 283 -9.89 -25.45 1.33
CA GLN A 283 -8.53 -25.36 0.80
C GLN A 283 -8.36 -24.20 -0.20
N ILE A 284 -9.06 -23.11 -0.01
CA ILE A 284 -8.94 -21.88 -0.81
C ILE A 284 -7.88 -20.95 -0.24
N VAL A 285 -7.74 -20.94 1.09
CA VAL A 285 -6.77 -20.10 1.79
C VAL A 285 -6.02 -20.89 2.86
N GLU A 286 -4.82 -20.44 3.16
CA GLU A 286 -4.00 -20.86 4.29
C GLU A 286 -4.00 -19.81 5.38
N ARG A 287 -4.07 -20.25 6.64
CA ARG A 287 -3.94 -19.38 7.81
C ARG A 287 -2.48 -19.20 8.18
N VAL A 288 -2.03 -17.94 8.21
CA VAL A 288 -0.66 -17.57 8.60
C VAL A 288 -0.73 -16.74 9.88
N PRO A 289 -0.44 -17.34 11.05
CA PRO A 289 -0.42 -16.61 12.31
C PRO A 289 0.77 -15.66 12.35
N VAL A 290 0.56 -14.45 12.88
CA VAL A 290 1.59 -13.44 13.11
C VAL A 290 1.52 -12.95 14.55
N LYS A 291 2.47 -12.15 15.00
CA LYS A 291 2.54 -11.68 16.39
C LYS A 291 1.25 -10.99 16.85
N TYR A 292 0.64 -10.18 15.99
CA TYR A 292 -0.61 -9.48 16.26
C TYR A 292 -1.66 -9.82 15.20
N GLY A 293 -2.43 -10.90 15.43
CA GLY A 293 -3.53 -11.32 14.57
C GLY A 293 -3.17 -12.41 13.58
N THR A 294 -3.80 -12.39 12.44
CA THR A 294 -3.71 -13.44 11.42
C THR A 294 -3.65 -12.82 10.04
N PHE A 295 -2.83 -13.39 9.17
CA PHE A 295 -2.86 -13.19 7.72
C PHE A 295 -3.39 -14.43 7.03
N TRP A 296 -3.91 -14.24 5.83
CA TRP A 296 -4.52 -15.27 5.00
C TRP A 296 -3.87 -15.28 3.65
N ARG A 297 -3.33 -16.42 3.24
CA ARG A 297 -2.71 -16.63 1.94
C ARG A 297 -3.67 -17.36 1.03
N TYR A 298 -3.97 -16.79 -0.14
CA TYR A 298 -4.76 -17.46 -1.17
C TYR A 298 -3.94 -18.58 -1.82
N LEU A 299 -4.53 -19.76 -1.91
CA LEU A 299 -3.92 -20.93 -2.53
C LEU A 299 -4.38 -21.01 -3.99
N SER A 300 -3.42 -20.81 -4.92
CA SER A 300 -3.68 -21.07 -6.33
C SER A 300 -3.85 -22.58 -6.53
N LYS A 301 -4.97 -23.01 -7.08
CA LYS A 301 -5.12 -24.37 -7.59
C LYS A 301 -4.53 -24.45 -8.98
#